data_93c74a07124cd7e3fb43389ebb2fb173
#
_entry.id   93c74a07124cd7e3fb43389ebb2fb173
#
_cell.length_a   1.000
_cell.length_b   1.000
_cell.length_c   1.000
_cell.angle_alpha   90.00
_cell.angle_beta   90.00
_cell.angle_gamma   90.00
#
_symmetry.space_group_name_H-M   'P 1'
#
loop_
_entity.id
_entity.type
_entity.pdbx_description
1 polymer ?
#
loop_
_entity_poly.entity_id
_entity_poly.type
_entity_poly.pdbx_seq_one_letter_code
_entity_poly.pdbx_strand_id
1 'polypeptide(L)'
;GKSGGEDTEFFFRLRQFGAQYAIADGAIVREDVPAARLSVKWLLRRRFRIGQSYSASADSIRQRLGLFGSSSVKAGYCFLRAGFALANPERRTFWLMRGTMHAGICAGCLKLPEKSLYGVQG
;
A
#
# COMPACT_ATOMS: atom_id res chain seq x y z
N GLY A 1 0.89 -8.38 14.24
CA GLY A 1 -0.28 -8.74 13.47
C GLY A 1 -0.02 -9.39 12.14
N LYS A 2 -1.01 -10.01 11.67
CA LYS A 2 -0.94 -10.77 10.41
C LYS A 2 -1.00 -9.88 9.18
N SER A 3 -1.41 -8.65 9.35
CA SER A 3 -1.67 -7.75 8.22
C SER A 3 -0.46 -6.94 7.78
N GLY A 4 0.55 -6.80 8.63
CA GLY A 4 1.72 -5.99 8.34
C GLY A 4 1.48 -4.50 8.42
N GLY A 5 0.39 -4.07 9.05
CA GLY A 5 0.05 -2.65 9.17
C GLY A 5 0.23 -2.07 10.59
N GLU A 6 0.73 -2.87 11.52
CA GLU A 6 0.84 -2.43 12.91
C GLU A 6 1.83 -1.28 13.09
N ASP A 7 2.93 -1.30 12.36
CA ASP A 7 3.94 -0.27 12.48
C ASP A 7 3.39 1.08 12.05
N THR A 8 2.61 1.10 10.98
CA THR A 8 1.97 2.33 10.50
C THR A 8 0.99 2.86 11.53
N GLU A 9 0.16 1.99 12.10
CA GLU A 9 -0.80 2.36 13.13
C GLU A 9 -0.09 2.89 14.38
N PHE A 10 0.99 2.23 14.79
CA PHE A 10 1.79 2.64 15.94
C PHE A 10 2.34 4.05 15.75
N PHE A 11 2.92 4.36 14.59
CA PHE A 11 3.46 5.68 14.31
C PHE A 11 2.37 6.75 14.21
N PHE A 12 1.20 6.42 13.68
CA PHE A 12 0.07 7.36 13.69
C PHE A 12 -0.36 7.70 15.12
N ARG A 13 -0.42 6.71 16.01
CA ARG A 13 -0.76 6.95 17.41
C ARG A 13 0.29 7.80 18.11
N LEU A 14 1.57 7.53 17.87
CA LEU A 14 2.64 8.36 18.44
C LEU A 14 2.50 9.82 18.01
N ARG A 15 2.18 10.04 16.74
CA ARG A 15 2.01 11.38 16.22
C ARG A 15 0.85 12.12 16.90
N GLN A 16 -0.24 11.42 17.19
CA GLN A 16 -1.37 12.00 17.90
C GLN A 16 -1.00 12.45 19.32
N PHE A 17 0.00 11.81 19.93
CA PHE A 17 0.52 12.20 21.24
C PHE A 17 1.61 13.27 21.16
N GLY A 18 1.84 13.85 19.99
CA GLY A 18 2.81 14.93 19.81
C GLY A 18 4.25 14.49 19.57
N ALA A 19 4.46 13.21 19.27
CA ALA A 19 5.80 12.70 18.98
C ALA A 19 6.36 13.36 17.71
N GLN A 20 7.64 13.69 17.75
CA GLN A 20 8.35 14.22 16.59
C GLN A 20 9.22 13.12 15.98
N TYR A 21 9.33 13.11 14.66
CA TYR A 21 10.13 12.15 13.94
C TYR A 21 11.37 12.81 13.37
N ALA A 22 12.47 12.10 13.42
CA ALA A 22 13.72 12.54 12.81
C ALA A 22 14.30 11.41 11.96
N ILE A 23 14.97 11.78 10.86
CA ILE A 23 15.65 10.83 10.01
C ILE A 23 17.12 10.79 10.43
N ALA A 24 17.61 9.59 10.75
CA ALA A 24 19.02 9.39 11.07
C ALA A 24 19.75 8.90 9.83
N ASP A 25 20.36 9.80 9.09
CA ASP A 25 21.01 9.47 7.81
C ASP A 25 22.14 8.46 7.96
N GLY A 26 22.80 8.42 9.12
CA GLY A 26 23.85 7.47 9.40
C GLY A 26 23.38 6.10 9.85
N ALA A 27 22.09 5.94 10.11
CA ALA A 27 21.53 4.66 10.55
C ALA A 27 21.24 3.77 9.35
N ILE A 28 22.22 2.94 9.00
CA ILE A 28 22.11 2.02 7.85
C ILE A 28 21.82 0.63 8.36
N VAL A 29 20.74 0.03 7.86
CA VAL A 29 20.39 -1.37 8.15
C VAL A 29 20.45 -2.16 6.86
N ARG A 30 21.15 -3.29 6.91
CA ARG A 30 21.21 -4.22 5.79
C ARG A 30 20.39 -5.44 6.14
N GLU A 31 19.56 -5.85 5.20
CA GLU A 31 18.67 -6.98 5.39
C GLU A 31 18.73 -7.89 4.17
N ASP A 32 18.78 -9.19 4.43
CA ASP A 32 18.66 -10.18 3.37
C ASP A 32 17.20 -10.31 2.97
N VAL A 33 16.91 -9.99 1.71
CA VAL A 33 15.54 -10.06 1.19
C VAL A 33 15.36 -11.40 0.47
N PRO A 34 14.40 -12.24 0.91
CA PRO A 34 14.11 -13.48 0.20
C PRO A 34 13.76 -13.24 -1.27
N ALA A 35 14.20 -14.14 -2.14
CA ALA A 35 13.98 -14.00 -3.59
C ALA A 35 12.50 -13.83 -3.95
N ALA A 36 11.61 -14.47 -3.19
CA ALA A 36 10.17 -14.33 -3.41
C ALA A 36 9.67 -12.89 -3.27
N ARG A 37 10.34 -12.09 -2.43
CA ARG A 37 9.97 -10.67 -2.22
C ARG A 37 10.51 -9.76 -3.30
N LEU A 38 11.36 -10.26 -4.19
CA LEU A 38 11.92 -9.49 -5.30
C LEU A 38 11.08 -9.57 -6.56
N SER A 39 10.03 -10.42 -6.57
CA SER A 39 9.16 -10.54 -7.73
C SER A 39 8.19 -9.38 -7.83
N VAL A 40 7.85 -8.98 -9.05
CA VAL A 40 6.85 -7.94 -9.31
C VAL A 40 5.50 -8.37 -8.73
N LYS A 41 5.15 -9.66 -8.87
CA LYS A 41 3.91 -10.19 -8.33
C LYS A 41 3.81 -9.98 -6.82
N TRP A 42 4.87 -10.24 -6.08
CA TRP A 42 4.89 -10.04 -4.63
C TRP A 42 4.78 -8.55 -4.28
N LEU A 43 5.51 -7.69 -5.02
CA LEU A 43 5.46 -6.25 -4.79
C LEU A 43 4.07 -5.69 -5.06
N LEU A 44 3.39 -6.16 -6.10
CA LEU A 44 2.02 -5.73 -6.40
C LEU A 44 1.06 -6.15 -5.29
N ARG A 45 1.17 -7.38 -4.80
CA ARG A 45 0.38 -7.85 -3.66
C ARG A 45 0.61 -7.00 -2.42
N ARG A 46 1.85 -6.65 -2.16
CA ARG A 46 2.21 -5.81 -1.04
C ARG A 46 1.59 -4.41 -1.17
N ARG A 47 1.65 -3.82 -2.37
CA ARG A 47 1.05 -2.51 -2.62
C ARG A 47 -0.46 -2.54 -2.44
N PHE A 48 -1.11 -3.56 -2.94
CA PHE A 48 -2.54 -3.75 -2.74
C PHE A 48 -2.89 -3.83 -1.25
N ARG A 49 -2.12 -4.58 -0.52
CA ARG A 49 -2.28 -4.76 0.92
C ARG A 49 -2.08 -3.45 1.69
N ILE A 50 -1.09 -2.65 1.29
CA ILE A 50 -0.87 -1.33 1.87
C ILE A 50 -2.09 -0.44 1.63
N GLY A 51 -2.66 -0.50 0.44
CA GLY A 51 -3.88 0.24 0.11
C GLY A 51 -5.05 -0.16 0.99
N GLN A 52 -5.25 -1.46 1.19
CA GLN A 52 -6.30 -1.95 2.08
C GLN A 52 -6.14 -1.44 3.52
N SER A 53 -4.91 -1.47 4.02
CA SER A 53 -4.61 -0.96 5.37
C SER A 53 -4.85 0.55 5.48
N TYR A 54 -4.51 1.29 4.43
CA TYR A 54 -4.73 2.73 4.41
C TYR A 54 -6.20 3.08 4.56
N SER A 55 -7.07 2.33 3.91
CA SER A 55 -8.51 2.59 3.96
C SER A 55 -9.10 2.40 5.36
N ALA A 56 -8.42 1.67 6.24
CA ALA A 56 -8.87 1.50 7.62
C ALA A 56 -8.84 2.81 8.41
N SER A 57 -8.14 3.84 7.92
CA SER A 57 -8.11 5.16 8.55
C SER A 57 -9.39 5.96 8.34
N ALA A 58 -10.26 5.54 7.44
CA ALA A 58 -11.53 6.21 7.17
C ALA A 58 -12.57 5.77 8.21
N ASP A 59 -12.97 6.71 9.07
CA ASP A 59 -13.82 6.42 10.23
C ASP A 59 -15.33 6.49 9.92
N SER A 60 -15.72 7.25 8.91
CA SER A 60 -17.13 7.43 8.58
C SER A 60 -17.42 6.93 7.17
N ILE A 61 -18.71 6.67 6.91
CA ILE A 61 -19.15 6.23 5.57
C ILE A 61 -18.88 7.32 4.53
N ARG A 62 -19.03 8.59 4.92
CA ARG A 62 -18.74 9.73 4.04
C ARG A 62 -17.26 9.74 3.63
N GLN A 63 -16.33 9.57 4.59
CA GLN A 63 -14.92 9.49 4.32
C GLN A 63 -14.59 8.30 3.43
N ARG A 64 -15.22 7.15 3.68
CA ARG A 64 -15.00 5.95 2.88
C ARG A 64 -15.48 6.11 1.44
N LEU A 65 -16.63 6.72 1.23
CA LEU A 65 -17.15 6.99 -0.11
C LEU A 65 -16.25 7.97 -0.87
N GLY A 66 -15.80 9.04 -0.22
CA GLY A 66 -14.88 9.99 -0.81
C GLY A 66 -13.55 9.36 -1.16
N LEU A 67 -13.00 8.54 -0.26
CA LEU A 67 -11.75 7.83 -0.50
C LEU A 67 -11.89 6.82 -1.63
N PHE A 68 -12.99 6.09 -1.68
CA PHE A 68 -13.28 5.14 -2.75
C PHE A 68 -13.35 5.85 -4.10
N GLY A 69 -14.09 6.95 -4.19
CA GLY A 69 -14.22 7.71 -5.43
C GLY A 69 -12.89 8.26 -5.92
N SER A 70 -12.13 8.93 -5.04
CA SER A 70 -10.84 9.51 -5.42
C SER A 70 -9.84 8.43 -5.79
N SER A 71 -9.80 7.31 -5.05
CA SER A 71 -8.87 6.21 -5.34
C SER A 71 -9.23 5.49 -6.63
N SER A 72 -10.52 5.37 -6.95
CA SER A 72 -10.95 4.79 -8.22
C SER A 72 -10.45 5.60 -9.40
N VAL A 73 -10.55 6.91 -9.34
CA VAL A 73 -10.04 7.80 -10.39
C VAL A 73 -8.52 7.69 -10.50
N LYS A 74 -7.83 7.69 -9.38
CA LYS A 74 -6.36 7.57 -9.35
C LYS A 74 -5.90 6.22 -9.87
N ALA A 75 -6.58 5.14 -9.51
CA ALA A 75 -6.27 3.81 -10.01
C ALA A 75 -6.44 3.74 -11.53
N GLY A 76 -7.55 4.26 -12.04
CA GLY A 76 -7.81 4.32 -13.48
C GLY A 76 -6.73 5.10 -14.21
N TYR A 77 -6.35 6.25 -13.70
CA TYR A 77 -5.27 7.05 -14.28
C TYR A 77 -3.94 6.29 -14.29
N CYS A 78 -3.60 5.64 -13.17
CA CYS A 78 -2.33 4.90 -13.07
C CYS A 78 -2.29 3.72 -14.03
N PHE A 79 -3.37 2.96 -14.16
CA PHE A 79 -3.41 1.84 -15.09
C PHE A 79 -3.40 2.31 -16.55
N LEU A 80 -4.02 3.42 -16.83
CA LEU A 80 -3.97 4.02 -18.16
C LEU A 80 -2.53 4.42 -18.51
N ARG A 81 -1.84 5.06 -17.59
CA ARG A 81 -0.43 5.43 -17.77
C ARG A 81 0.46 4.20 -17.94
N ALA A 82 0.17 3.12 -17.20
CA ALA A 82 0.89 1.86 -17.38
C ALA A 82 0.70 1.30 -18.79
N GLY A 83 -0.51 1.41 -19.32
CA GLY A 83 -0.81 0.98 -20.70
C GLY A 83 -0.04 1.78 -21.73
N PHE A 84 0.16 3.08 -21.52
CA PHE A 84 0.96 3.90 -22.42
C PHE A 84 2.47 3.73 -22.25
N ALA A 85 2.92 3.11 -21.16
CA ALA A 85 4.33 2.91 -20.85
C ALA A 85 4.82 1.50 -21.23
N LEU A 86 4.20 0.85 -22.22
CA LEU A 86 4.53 -0.53 -22.58
C LEU A 86 5.98 -0.70 -23.03
N ALA A 87 6.55 0.33 -23.67
CA ALA A 87 7.93 0.28 -24.16
C ALA A 87 8.98 0.47 -23.06
N ASN A 88 8.58 0.93 -21.87
CA ASN A 88 9.49 1.16 -20.75
C ASN A 88 9.04 0.35 -19.54
N PRO A 89 9.72 -0.80 -19.27
CA PRO A 89 9.33 -1.68 -18.15
C PRO A 89 9.35 -0.99 -16.79
N GLU A 90 10.31 -0.09 -16.55
CA GLU A 90 10.42 0.61 -15.26
C GLU A 90 9.21 1.52 -15.02
N ARG A 91 8.83 2.32 -16.02
CA ARG A 91 7.67 3.20 -15.92
C ARG A 91 6.39 2.40 -15.80
N ARG A 92 6.27 1.33 -16.58
CA ARG A 92 5.10 0.45 -16.52
C ARG A 92 4.93 -0.13 -15.11
N THR A 93 6.01 -0.67 -14.54
CA THR A 93 5.98 -1.23 -13.20
C THR A 93 5.62 -0.18 -12.16
N PHE A 94 6.21 1.02 -12.27
CA PHE A 94 5.90 2.14 -11.37
C PHE A 94 4.40 2.45 -11.37
N TRP A 95 3.79 2.60 -12.54
CA TRP A 95 2.37 2.92 -12.63
C TRP A 95 1.47 1.75 -12.20
N LEU A 96 1.87 0.51 -12.50
CA LEU A 96 1.16 -0.67 -12.02
C LEU A 96 1.16 -0.74 -10.49
N MET A 97 2.29 -0.46 -9.86
CA MET A 97 2.39 -0.48 -8.40
C MET A 97 1.52 0.60 -7.77
N ARG A 98 1.52 1.80 -8.32
CA ARG A 98 0.66 2.88 -7.83
C ARG A 98 -0.82 2.55 -8.03
N GLY A 99 -1.18 2.08 -9.21
CA GLY A 99 -2.56 1.70 -9.51
C GLY A 99 -3.05 0.59 -8.60
N THR A 100 -2.21 -0.40 -8.34
CA THR A 100 -2.54 -1.52 -7.46
C THR A 100 -2.76 -1.04 -6.02
N MET A 101 -1.97 -0.08 -5.55
CA MET A 101 -2.17 0.51 -4.23
C MET A 101 -3.53 1.20 -4.14
N HIS A 102 -3.89 2.00 -5.14
CA HIS A 102 -5.19 2.68 -5.16
C HIS A 102 -6.35 1.67 -5.28
N ALA A 103 -6.15 0.60 -6.06
CA ALA A 103 -7.12 -0.49 -6.12
C ALA A 103 -7.30 -1.16 -4.76
N GLY A 104 -6.22 -1.32 -4.00
CA GLY A 104 -6.26 -1.83 -2.64
C GLY A 104 -7.04 -0.92 -1.70
N ILE A 105 -6.89 0.40 -1.83
CA ILE A 105 -7.69 1.37 -1.07
C ILE A 105 -9.18 1.17 -1.37
N CYS A 106 -9.54 1.01 -2.63
CA CYS A 106 -10.92 0.75 -3.02
C CYS A 106 -11.44 -0.55 -2.40
N ALA A 107 -10.65 -1.62 -2.45
CA ALA A 107 -11.01 -2.91 -1.87
C ALA A 107 -11.21 -2.80 -0.36
N GLY A 108 -10.34 -2.05 0.32
CA GLY A 108 -10.48 -1.81 1.76
C GLY A 108 -11.73 -1.01 2.10
N CYS A 109 -12.09 -0.04 1.28
CA CYS A 109 -13.33 0.72 1.46
C CYS A 109 -14.57 -0.16 1.33
N LEU A 110 -14.49 -1.23 0.54
CA LEU A 110 -15.55 -2.23 0.40
C LEU A 110 -15.47 -3.32 1.47
N LYS A 111 -14.50 -3.23 2.38
CA LYS A 111 -14.25 -4.20 3.45
C LYS A 111 -13.97 -5.61 2.93
N LEU A 112 -13.28 -5.71 1.79
CA LEU A 112 -12.85 -7.00 1.28
C LEU A 112 -11.77 -7.61 2.18
N PRO A 113 -11.73 -8.96 2.30
CA PRO A 113 -10.79 -9.61 3.19
C PRO A 113 -9.34 -9.36 2.77
N GLU A 114 -8.48 -9.19 3.76
CA GLU A 114 -7.06 -8.96 3.58
C GLU A 114 -6.31 -10.29 3.50
N LYS A 115 -5.42 -10.40 2.50
CA LYS A 115 -4.56 -11.57 2.38
C LYS A 115 -3.31 -11.40 3.22
N SER A 116 -2.93 -12.43 3.94
CA SER A 116 -1.66 -12.43 4.67
C SER A 116 -0.49 -12.53 3.69
N LEU A 117 0.48 -11.64 3.84
CA LEU A 117 1.72 -11.66 3.05
C LEU A 117 2.90 -12.18 3.87
N TYR A 118 2.77 -12.19 5.17
CA TYR A 118 3.84 -12.52 6.10
C TYR A 118 3.39 -13.63 7.06
N GLY A 119 4.34 -14.41 7.49
CA GLY A 119 4.08 -15.44 8.47
C GLY A 119 3.51 -16.72 7.88
N VAL A 120 3.10 -17.60 8.79
CA VAL A 120 2.60 -18.92 8.42
C VAL A 120 1.19 -18.81 7.88
N GLN A 121 0.96 -19.54 6.82
CA GLN A 121 -0.36 -19.63 6.23
C GLN A 121 -1.19 -20.61 7.07
N GLY A 122 -2.21 -20.10 7.67
CA GLY A 122 -3.15 -20.92 8.41
C GLY A 122 -4.12 -21.62 7.49
#